data_e54a83af54d7f78ee6a36f91759ca6f5
#
_entry.id   e54a83af54d7f78ee6a36f91759ca6f5
#
_cell.length_a   1.000
_cell.length_b   1.000
_cell.length_c   1.000
_cell.angle_alpha   90.00
_cell.angle_beta   90.00
_cell.angle_gamma   90.00
#
_symmetry.space_group_name_H-M   'P 1'
#
loop_
_entity.id
_entity.type
_entity.pdbx_description
1 polymer ?
#
loop_
_entity_poly.entity_id
_entity_poly.type
_entity_poly.pdbx_seq_one_letter_code
_entity_poly.pdbx_strand_id
1 'polypeptide(L)'
;MKFLSDEQLAVNEAGFKRYVIHLTDSGMTANSVNHYIRSVKVFLYWCMEQDEIALFKIKMVKAKENIKDVYMQEEFCALIQPPKREDSFVIWRSWAIINFILGTAARETTVCEMQMQDVSFDDKTITFRHLKNKHVQLLPMSEALASCLKKYISLWRQDAAETAYLFPSFYDEPLSTNALKHSQARYNRSRGVEKTSVHLLRHSFVKNWCMSGGNVFKLQKVLGHSTLTMTQHYANLYSNDLREGFDSYAALDGLQKKRRTAITKATKRR
;
A
#
# COMPACT_ATOMS: atom_id res chain seq x y z
N MET A 1 2.71 -25.99 -18.47
CA MET A 1 3.00 -27.35 -18.99
C MET A 1 1.96 -27.78 -20.05
N LYS A 2 0.65 -27.60 -19.84
CA LYS A 2 -0.40 -27.95 -20.84
C LYS A 2 -0.08 -27.41 -22.25
N PHE A 3 0.27 -26.12 -22.40
CA PHE A 3 0.65 -25.53 -23.70
C PHE A 3 1.78 -26.30 -24.39
N LEU A 4 2.87 -26.66 -23.69
CA LEU A 4 3.99 -27.39 -24.30
C LEU A 4 3.58 -28.81 -24.73
N SER A 5 2.69 -29.44 -23.96
CA SER A 5 2.12 -30.75 -24.30
C SER A 5 1.20 -30.68 -25.53
N ASP A 6 0.28 -29.69 -25.54
CA ASP A 6 -0.67 -29.50 -26.64
C ASP A 6 0.03 -29.18 -27.96
N GLU A 7 1.13 -28.41 -27.92
CA GLU A 7 1.95 -28.05 -29.09
C GLU A 7 3.09 -29.04 -29.38
N GLN A 8 3.16 -30.14 -28.64
CA GLN A 8 4.21 -31.17 -28.73
C GLN A 8 5.64 -30.60 -28.68
N LEU A 9 5.84 -29.56 -27.86
CA LEU A 9 7.12 -28.87 -27.71
C LEU A 9 7.97 -29.49 -26.60
N ALA A 10 9.27 -29.65 -26.89
CA ALA A 10 10.20 -30.08 -25.86
C ALA A 10 10.35 -29.05 -24.75
N VAL A 11 10.55 -29.52 -23.49
CA VAL A 11 10.81 -28.69 -22.32
C VAL A 11 12.30 -28.25 -22.34
N ASN A 12 12.60 -27.26 -23.14
CA ASN A 12 13.93 -26.67 -23.32
C ASN A 12 13.82 -25.16 -23.55
N GLU A 13 14.95 -24.49 -23.78
CA GLU A 13 14.98 -23.04 -23.99
C GLU A 13 14.09 -22.60 -25.19
N ALA A 14 14.06 -23.36 -26.27
CA ALA A 14 13.25 -23.03 -27.46
C ALA A 14 11.74 -23.17 -27.16
N GLY A 15 11.33 -24.28 -26.56
CA GLY A 15 9.93 -24.47 -26.12
C GLY A 15 9.48 -23.41 -25.10
N PHE A 16 10.34 -23.06 -24.15
CA PHE A 16 10.05 -22.00 -23.21
C PHE A 16 9.89 -20.62 -23.90
N LYS A 17 10.74 -20.28 -24.88
CA LYS A 17 10.59 -19.05 -25.67
C LYS A 17 9.26 -19.01 -26.42
N ARG A 18 8.83 -20.12 -27.04
CA ARG A 18 7.52 -20.23 -27.71
C ARG A 18 6.37 -20.04 -26.73
N TYR A 19 6.46 -20.60 -25.53
CA TYR A 19 5.47 -20.37 -24.47
C TYR A 19 5.36 -18.88 -24.10
N VAL A 20 6.47 -18.18 -23.96
CA VAL A 20 6.47 -16.73 -23.64
C VAL A 20 5.85 -15.93 -24.79
N ILE A 21 6.15 -16.28 -26.04
CA ILE A 21 5.57 -15.65 -27.24
C ILE A 21 4.05 -15.88 -27.24
N HIS A 22 3.59 -17.10 -27.04
CA HIS A 22 2.16 -17.42 -26.96
C HIS A 22 1.43 -16.58 -25.90
N LEU A 23 1.99 -16.44 -24.68
CA LEU A 23 1.42 -15.58 -23.65
C LEU A 23 1.37 -14.11 -24.05
N THR A 24 2.39 -13.64 -24.78
CA THR A 24 2.45 -12.26 -25.26
C THR A 24 1.42 -12.01 -26.36
N ASP A 25 1.31 -12.92 -27.33
CA ASP A 25 0.39 -12.84 -28.46
C ASP A 25 -1.08 -12.98 -28.03
N SER A 26 -1.35 -13.60 -26.86
CA SER A 26 -2.69 -13.64 -26.28
C SER A 26 -3.16 -12.30 -25.68
N GLY A 27 -2.41 -11.22 -25.87
CA GLY A 27 -2.76 -9.86 -25.41
C GLY A 27 -2.51 -9.62 -23.92
N MET A 28 -1.79 -10.52 -23.24
CA MET A 28 -1.45 -10.32 -21.82
C MET A 28 -0.45 -9.18 -21.62
N THR A 29 -0.60 -8.43 -20.53
CA THR A 29 0.42 -7.43 -20.17
C THR A 29 1.74 -8.11 -19.80
N ALA A 30 2.88 -7.43 -20.02
CA ALA A 30 4.20 -7.93 -19.66
C ALA A 30 4.29 -8.34 -18.16
N ASN A 31 3.57 -7.66 -17.27
CA ASN A 31 3.49 -8.02 -15.86
C ASN A 31 2.74 -9.35 -15.64
N SER A 32 1.65 -9.58 -16.37
CA SER A 32 0.91 -10.85 -16.34
C SER A 32 1.76 -11.99 -16.89
N VAL A 33 2.40 -11.78 -18.03
CA VAL A 33 3.35 -12.75 -18.62
C VAL A 33 4.45 -13.09 -17.62
N ASN A 34 5.04 -12.09 -16.96
CA ASN A 34 6.07 -12.27 -15.95
C ASN A 34 5.56 -13.02 -14.70
N HIS A 35 4.29 -12.90 -14.36
CA HIS A 35 3.68 -13.69 -13.29
C HIS A 35 3.67 -15.19 -13.64
N TYR A 36 3.24 -15.54 -14.86
CA TYR A 36 3.29 -16.91 -15.35
C TYR A 36 4.72 -17.46 -15.46
N ILE A 37 5.66 -16.64 -15.97
CA ILE A 37 7.09 -17.01 -16.02
C ILE A 37 7.61 -17.34 -14.63
N ARG A 38 7.33 -16.52 -13.60
CA ARG A 38 7.79 -16.78 -12.22
C ARG A 38 7.29 -18.12 -11.69
N SER A 39 6.00 -18.43 -11.94
CA SER A 39 5.41 -19.68 -11.48
C SER A 39 6.07 -20.91 -12.13
N VAL A 40 6.33 -20.84 -13.44
CA VAL A 40 6.96 -21.94 -14.18
C VAL A 40 8.47 -22.03 -13.91
N LYS A 41 9.13 -20.90 -13.69
CA LYS A 41 10.57 -20.80 -13.45
C LYS A 41 11.06 -21.67 -12.28
N VAL A 42 10.32 -21.66 -11.16
CA VAL A 42 10.68 -22.46 -9.99
C VAL A 42 10.71 -23.95 -10.33
N PHE A 43 9.69 -24.42 -11.02
CA PHE A 43 9.62 -25.82 -11.47
C PHE A 43 10.69 -26.18 -12.48
N LEU A 44 10.93 -25.33 -13.48
CA LEU A 44 11.96 -25.61 -14.49
C LEU A 44 13.38 -25.63 -13.90
N TYR A 45 13.70 -24.74 -12.97
CA TYR A 45 14.98 -24.77 -12.29
C TYR A 45 15.14 -26.02 -11.42
N TRP A 46 14.08 -26.46 -10.74
CA TRP A 46 14.10 -27.74 -10.06
C TRP A 46 14.38 -28.91 -11.01
N CYS A 47 13.72 -28.98 -12.19
CA CYS A 47 14.00 -30.01 -13.20
C CYS A 47 15.47 -29.94 -13.69
N MET A 48 16.04 -28.74 -13.85
CA MET A 48 17.45 -28.57 -14.21
C MET A 48 18.39 -29.06 -13.10
N GLU A 49 18.07 -28.84 -11.84
CA GLU A 49 18.84 -29.34 -10.67
C GLU A 49 18.77 -30.86 -10.52
N GLN A 50 17.72 -31.50 -11.05
CA GLN A 50 17.58 -32.97 -11.07
C GLN A 50 18.13 -33.60 -12.37
N ASP A 51 18.81 -32.85 -13.23
CA ASP A 51 19.31 -33.28 -14.54
C ASP A 51 18.24 -33.84 -15.49
N GLU A 52 16.95 -33.54 -15.23
CA GLU A 52 15.84 -33.97 -16.10
C GLU A 52 15.76 -33.18 -17.42
N ILE A 53 16.29 -31.95 -17.41
CA ILE A 53 16.37 -31.07 -18.59
C ILE A 53 17.69 -30.31 -18.59
N ALA A 54 18.18 -29.99 -19.78
CA ALA A 54 19.42 -29.21 -19.94
C ALA A 54 19.29 -27.81 -19.31
N LEU A 55 20.39 -27.31 -18.75
CA LEU A 55 20.45 -25.97 -18.16
C LEU A 55 20.21 -24.88 -19.20
N PHE A 56 19.28 -23.97 -18.92
CA PHE A 56 19.11 -22.74 -19.69
C PHE A 56 18.65 -21.58 -18.80
N LYS A 57 18.89 -20.35 -19.27
CA LYS A 57 18.55 -19.13 -18.51
C LYS A 57 17.14 -18.65 -18.82
N ILE A 58 16.28 -18.62 -17.80
CA ILE A 58 14.93 -18.09 -17.91
C ILE A 58 14.95 -16.57 -17.72
N LYS A 59 14.65 -15.84 -18.79
CA LYS A 59 14.58 -14.37 -18.79
C LYS A 59 13.15 -13.90 -18.63
N MET A 60 12.98 -12.80 -17.87
CA MET A 60 11.70 -12.09 -17.75
C MET A 60 11.49 -11.18 -18.95
N VAL A 61 10.24 -10.94 -19.31
CA VAL A 61 9.87 -9.94 -20.33
C VAL A 61 10.07 -8.54 -19.74
N LYS A 62 10.65 -7.64 -20.53
CA LYS A 62 10.84 -6.25 -20.09
C LYS A 62 9.48 -5.57 -19.98
N ALA A 63 9.07 -5.25 -18.76
CA ALA A 63 7.84 -4.52 -18.46
C ALA A 63 8.12 -3.02 -18.38
N LYS A 64 7.26 -2.21 -19.01
CA LYS A 64 7.28 -0.77 -18.76
C LYS A 64 6.72 -0.52 -17.37
N GLU A 65 7.38 0.33 -16.60
CA GLU A 65 6.83 0.84 -15.33
C GLU A 65 5.71 1.83 -15.67
N ASN A 66 4.48 1.42 -15.43
CA ASN A 66 3.35 2.33 -15.52
C ASN A 66 3.23 3.07 -14.18
N ILE A 67 3.28 4.41 -14.24
CA ILE A 67 2.90 5.25 -13.10
C ILE A 67 1.45 4.91 -12.81
N LYS A 68 1.21 4.33 -11.64
CA LYS A 68 -0.16 4.00 -11.23
C LYS A 68 -0.92 5.30 -11.02
N ASP A 69 -2.08 5.39 -11.61
CA ASP A 69 -3.02 6.46 -11.31
C ASP A 69 -3.30 6.46 -9.80
N VAL A 70 -3.40 7.66 -9.22
CA VAL A 70 -3.69 7.84 -7.78
C VAL A 70 -4.91 8.72 -7.66
N TYR A 71 -5.53 8.72 -6.48
CA TYR A 71 -6.63 9.63 -6.22
C TYR A 71 -6.16 11.09 -6.28
N MET A 72 -6.99 11.95 -6.88
CA MET A 72 -6.81 13.39 -6.88
C MET A 72 -7.27 14.00 -5.55
N GLN A 73 -6.89 15.24 -5.29
CA GLN A 73 -7.23 15.92 -4.04
C GLN A 73 -8.76 16.06 -3.86
N GLU A 74 -9.47 16.36 -4.94
CA GLU A 74 -10.93 16.50 -4.97
C GLU A 74 -11.62 15.17 -4.65
N GLU A 75 -11.11 14.07 -5.21
CA GLU A 75 -11.59 12.71 -4.92
C GLU A 75 -11.40 12.35 -3.43
N PHE A 76 -10.26 12.71 -2.85
CA PHE A 76 -10.05 12.53 -1.41
C PHE A 76 -11.03 13.35 -0.59
N CYS A 77 -11.21 14.63 -0.92
CA CYS A 77 -12.16 15.48 -0.21
C CYS A 77 -13.58 14.89 -0.23
N ALA A 78 -14.01 14.31 -1.36
CA ALA A 78 -15.30 13.64 -1.45
C ALA A 78 -15.38 12.37 -0.59
N LEU A 79 -14.32 11.55 -0.60
CA LEU A 79 -14.30 10.26 0.09
C LEU A 79 -14.19 10.39 1.62
N ILE A 80 -13.45 11.40 2.14
CA ILE A 80 -13.26 11.59 3.58
C ILE A 80 -14.41 12.34 4.26
N GLN A 81 -15.36 12.92 3.50
CA GLN A 81 -16.53 13.56 4.07
C GLN A 81 -17.33 12.55 4.90
N PRO A 82 -17.62 12.84 6.18
CA PRO A 82 -18.37 11.92 7.01
C PRO A 82 -19.78 11.68 6.41
N PRO A 83 -20.27 10.43 6.52
CA PRO A 83 -21.64 10.11 6.14
C PRO A 83 -22.66 10.88 6.99
N LYS A 84 -23.89 10.96 6.50
CA LYS A 84 -25.01 11.48 7.28
C LYS A 84 -25.38 10.49 8.38
N ARG A 85 -26.00 10.99 9.45
CA ARG A 85 -26.36 10.16 10.60
C ARG A 85 -27.31 9.02 10.23
N GLU A 86 -28.19 9.24 9.28
CA GLU A 86 -29.16 8.29 8.75
C GLU A 86 -28.57 7.27 7.76
N ASP A 87 -27.33 7.45 7.32
CA ASP A 87 -26.67 6.51 6.43
C ASP A 87 -26.44 5.16 7.12
N SER A 88 -26.44 4.09 6.32
CA SER A 88 -26.32 2.70 6.83
C SER A 88 -24.94 2.41 7.44
N PHE A 89 -24.90 1.38 8.28
CA PHE A 89 -23.65 0.83 8.84
C PHE A 89 -22.58 0.58 7.77
N VAL A 90 -22.95 0.03 6.61
CA VAL A 90 -22.00 -0.28 5.53
C VAL A 90 -21.35 0.99 4.96
N ILE A 91 -22.09 2.09 4.85
CA ILE A 91 -21.58 3.38 4.40
C ILE A 91 -20.60 3.95 5.44
N TRP A 92 -20.98 3.94 6.72
CA TRP A 92 -20.13 4.39 7.82
C TRP A 92 -18.84 3.57 7.94
N ARG A 93 -18.95 2.25 7.84
CA ARG A 93 -17.79 1.34 7.84
C ARG A 93 -16.87 1.63 6.66
N SER A 94 -17.40 1.81 5.45
CA SER A 94 -16.59 2.10 4.26
C SER A 94 -15.86 3.43 4.39
N TRP A 95 -16.52 4.46 4.93
CA TRP A 95 -15.90 5.74 5.26
C TRP A 95 -14.76 5.60 6.29
N ALA A 96 -15.00 4.87 7.36
CA ALA A 96 -14.00 4.64 8.41
C ALA A 96 -12.79 3.86 7.85
N ILE A 97 -13.01 2.84 7.00
CA ILE A 97 -11.95 2.08 6.33
C ILE A 97 -11.11 2.96 5.40
N ILE A 98 -11.71 3.87 4.61
CA ILE A 98 -10.95 4.81 3.78
C ILE A 98 -10.02 5.66 4.63
N ASN A 99 -10.57 6.30 5.68
CA ASN A 99 -9.79 7.14 6.58
C ASN A 99 -8.69 6.33 7.28
N PHE A 100 -8.99 5.09 7.66
CA PHE A 100 -8.02 4.18 8.26
C PHE A 100 -6.86 3.86 7.31
N ILE A 101 -7.15 3.52 6.05
CA ILE A 101 -6.09 3.23 5.06
C ILE A 101 -5.30 4.49 4.71
N LEU A 102 -5.95 5.64 4.58
CA LEU A 102 -5.27 6.91 4.33
C LEU A 102 -4.42 7.38 5.52
N GLY A 103 -4.75 6.97 6.75
CA GLY A 103 -3.97 7.30 7.95
C GLY A 103 -2.87 6.32 8.31
N THR A 104 -2.92 5.08 7.78
CA THR A 104 -2.02 3.98 8.20
C THR A 104 -1.33 3.26 7.06
N ALA A 105 -1.78 3.44 5.83
CA ALA A 105 -1.41 2.63 4.67
C ALA A 105 -1.64 1.11 4.86
N ALA A 106 -2.59 0.69 5.69
CA ALA A 106 -2.89 -0.72 5.95
C ALA A 106 -3.20 -1.51 4.67
N ARG A 107 -2.81 -2.79 4.65
CA ARG A 107 -3.21 -3.72 3.58
C ARG A 107 -4.66 -4.16 3.77
N GLU A 108 -5.34 -4.58 2.68
CA GLU A 108 -6.73 -5.05 2.73
C GLU A 108 -6.94 -6.16 3.77
N THR A 109 -6.06 -7.14 3.82
CA THR A 109 -6.11 -8.23 4.81
C THR A 109 -5.98 -7.70 6.23
N THR A 110 -5.03 -6.80 6.48
CA THR A 110 -4.84 -6.17 7.79
C THR A 110 -6.10 -5.42 8.23
N VAL A 111 -6.75 -4.67 7.32
CA VAL A 111 -8.02 -3.97 7.62
C VAL A 111 -9.12 -4.95 8.04
N CYS A 112 -9.24 -6.09 7.33
CA CYS A 112 -10.25 -7.10 7.62
C CYS A 112 -10.02 -7.82 8.97
N GLU A 113 -8.78 -7.88 9.43
CA GLU A 113 -8.35 -8.59 10.64
C GLU A 113 -8.26 -7.69 11.88
N MET A 114 -8.44 -6.36 11.71
CA MET A 114 -8.37 -5.40 12.82
C MET A 114 -9.45 -5.67 13.87
N GLN A 115 -9.05 -5.68 15.15
CA GLN A 115 -9.93 -5.80 16.30
C GLN A 115 -10.01 -4.49 17.09
N MET A 116 -11.00 -4.36 17.96
CA MET A 116 -11.19 -3.18 18.80
C MET A 116 -9.99 -2.93 19.70
N GLN A 117 -9.42 -3.98 20.31
CA GLN A 117 -8.23 -3.93 21.15
C GLN A 117 -6.94 -3.49 20.44
N ASP A 118 -6.94 -3.43 19.11
CA ASP A 118 -5.78 -3.00 18.34
C ASP A 118 -5.66 -1.47 18.23
N VAL A 119 -6.66 -0.73 18.74
CA VAL A 119 -6.69 0.73 18.71
C VAL A 119 -6.61 1.26 20.13
N SER A 120 -5.48 1.88 20.49
CA SER A 120 -5.33 2.61 21.75
C SER A 120 -5.49 4.11 21.49
N PHE A 121 -6.56 4.69 22.03
CA PHE A 121 -6.79 6.13 21.94
C PHE A 121 -5.97 6.91 22.96
N ASP A 122 -5.63 6.29 24.09
CA ASP A 122 -4.83 6.92 25.16
C ASP A 122 -3.38 7.04 24.72
N ASP A 123 -2.81 5.97 24.16
CA ASP A 123 -1.43 5.97 23.63
C ASP A 123 -1.36 6.56 22.22
N LYS A 124 -2.50 6.82 21.58
CA LYS A 124 -2.59 7.23 20.17
C LYS A 124 -1.82 6.29 19.22
N THR A 125 -2.07 4.99 19.37
CA THR A 125 -1.39 3.94 18.58
C THR A 125 -2.38 2.94 17.99
N ILE A 126 -1.92 2.29 16.91
CA ILE A 126 -2.62 1.19 16.25
C ILE A 126 -1.65 0.02 16.15
N THR A 127 -2.09 -1.15 16.56
CA THR A 127 -1.30 -2.39 16.56
C THR A 127 -1.73 -3.29 15.41
N PHE A 128 -0.84 -3.57 14.47
CA PHE A 128 -1.06 -4.59 13.43
C PHE A 128 -0.49 -5.93 13.89
N ARG A 129 -1.36 -6.87 14.29
CA ARG A 129 -0.95 -8.20 14.81
C ARG A 129 -0.71 -9.21 13.70
N HIS A 130 -1.49 -9.17 12.63
CA HIS A 130 -1.50 -10.16 11.56
C HIS A 130 -0.81 -9.63 10.30
N LEU A 131 0.52 -9.52 10.34
CA LEU A 131 1.30 -9.15 9.16
C LEU A 131 1.85 -10.39 8.46
N LYS A 132 2.00 -10.31 7.13
CA LYS A 132 2.52 -11.40 6.29
C LYS A 132 3.87 -11.96 6.76
N ASN A 133 4.67 -11.15 7.46
CA ASN A 133 5.98 -11.50 8.02
C ASN A 133 5.93 -11.91 9.51
N LYS A 134 4.73 -12.14 10.08
CA LYS A 134 4.48 -12.54 11.48
C LYS A 134 5.05 -11.59 12.56
N HIS A 135 5.40 -10.36 12.21
CA HIS A 135 5.84 -9.35 13.18
C HIS A 135 4.68 -8.44 13.55
N VAL A 136 4.52 -8.18 14.84
CA VAL A 136 3.61 -7.15 15.35
C VAL A 136 4.19 -5.78 14.98
N GLN A 137 3.37 -4.90 14.46
CA GLN A 137 3.77 -3.54 14.10
C GLN A 137 2.91 -2.53 14.84
N LEU A 138 3.55 -1.62 15.56
CA LEU A 138 2.92 -0.49 16.22
C LEU A 138 3.06 0.76 15.35
N LEU A 139 1.95 1.43 15.07
CA LEU A 139 1.90 2.68 14.30
C LEU A 139 1.31 3.81 15.14
N PRO A 140 1.83 5.04 15.04
CA PRO A 140 1.19 6.19 15.62
C PRO A 140 -0.13 6.51 14.91
N MET A 141 -1.12 6.97 15.66
CA MET A 141 -2.42 7.40 15.18
C MET A 141 -2.50 8.93 15.17
N SER A 142 -2.83 9.52 14.03
CA SER A 142 -3.04 10.97 13.92
C SER A 142 -4.35 11.41 14.59
N GLU A 143 -4.45 12.66 14.99
CA GLU A 143 -5.68 13.23 15.58
C GLU A 143 -6.90 13.11 14.64
N ALA A 144 -6.68 13.31 13.34
CA ALA A 144 -7.73 13.16 12.32
C ALA A 144 -8.26 11.73 12.28
N LEU A 145 -7.36 10.73 12.30
CA LEU A 145 -7.76 9.32 12.32
C LEU A 145 -8.43 8.95 13.64
N ALA A 146 -7.91 9.43 14.77
CA ALA A 146 -8.52 9.20 16.08
C ALA A 146 -9.96 9.73 16.13
N SER A 147 -10.19 10.95 15.64
CA SER A 147 -11.53 11.56 15.56
C SER A 147 -12.47 10.76 14.68
N CYS A 148 -11.99 10.29 13.53
CA CYS A 148 -12.76 9.45 12.62
C CYS A 148 -13.17 8.13 13.28
N LEU A 149 -12.21 7.41 13.88
CA LEU A 149 -12.48 6.12 14.53
C LEU A 149 -13.39 6.28 15.75
N LYS A 150 -13.18 7.29 16.60
CA LYS A 150 -14.08 7.59 17.73
C LYS A 150 -15.51 7.80 17.26
N LYS A 151 -15.72 8.58 16.17
CA LYS A 151 -17.04 8.82 15.61
C LYS A 151 -17.69 7.54 15.09
N TYR A 152 -16.95 6.71 14.35
CA TYR A 152 -17.45 5.43 13.84
C TYR A 152 -17.78 4.47 14.98
N ILE A 153 -16.88 4.33 15.96
CA ILE A 153 -17.04 3.41 17.11
C ILE A 153 -18.24 3.82 17.96
N SER A 154 -18.38 5.10 18.29
CA SER A 154 -19.48 5.60 19.11
C SER A 154 -20.86 5.39 18.47
N LEU A 155 -20.95 5.34 17.15
CA LEU A 155 -22.21 5.14 16.44
C LEU A 155 -22.54 3.65 16.21
N TRP A 156 -21.53 2.80 16.03
CA TRP A 156 -21.76 1.45 15.49
C TRP A 156 -21.06 0.34 16.28
N ARG A 157 -20.09 0.66 17.13
CA ARG A 157 -19.25 -0.34 17.83
C ARG A 157 -19.12 -0.06 19.33
N GLN A 158 -19.99 0.79 19.90
CA GLN A 158 -19.88 1.22 21.30
C GLN A 158 -19.85 0.04 22.28
N ASP A 159 -20.69 -0.96 22.05
CA ASP A 159 -20.85 -2.12 22.94
C ASP A 159 -20.06 -3.36 22.44
N ALA A 160 -19.16 -3.19 21.47
CA ALA A 160 -18.37 -4.28 20.94
C ALA A 160 -17.29 -4.72 21.94
N ALA A 161 -17.11 -6.04 22.08
CA ALA A 161 -16.04 -6.60 22.90
C ALA A 161 -14.65 -6.20 22.33
N GLU A 162 -13.63 -6.16 23.15
CA GLU A 162 -12.25 -5.83 22.74
C GLU A 162 -11.73 -6.75 21.62
N THR A 163 -12.12 -8.02 21.64
CA THR A 163 -11.76 -9.02 20.62
C THR A 163 -12.62 -8.96 19.36
N ALA A 164 -13.69 -8.16 19.35
CA ALA A 164 -14.56 -8.01 18.19
C ALA A 164 -13.83 -7.27 17.07
N TYR A 165 -14.21 -7.56 15.82
CA TYR A 165 -13.63 -6.88 14.65
C TYR A 165 -13.97 -5.40 14.63
N LEU A 166 -12.98 -4.56 14.33
CA LEU A 166 -13.17 -3.11 14.18
C LEU A 166 -14.08 -2.80 12.97
N PHE A 167 -13.89 -3.54 11.87
CA PHE A 167 -14.64 -3.38 10.62
C PHE A 167 -15.33 -4.70 10.20
N PRO A 168 -16.32 -5.17 10.96
CA PRO A 168 -16.97 -6.45 10.67
C PRO A 168 -17.84 -6.41 9.43
N SER A 169 -18.34 -7.58 9.03
CA SER A 169 -19.47 -7.72 8.11
C SER A 169 -20.75 -7.13 8.71
N PHE A 170 -21.86 -7.15 7.97
CA PHE A 170 -23.16 -6.74 8.50
C PHE A 170 -23.65 -7.64 9.65
N TYR A 171 -23.20 -8.88 9.69
CA TYR A 171 -23.57 -9.89 10.68
C TYR A 171 -22.58 -9.98 11.87
N ASP A 172 -21.75 -8.97 12.05
CA ASP A 172 -20.66 -8.92 13.06
C ASP A 172 -19.57 -10.00 12.89
N GLU A 173 -19.51 -10.62 11.71
CA GLU A 173 -18.55 -11.63 11.31
C GLU A 173 -17.32 -11.00 10.62
N PRO A 174 -16.22 -11.75 10.40
CA PRO A 174 -15.06 -11.26 9.67
C PRO A 174 -15.43 -10.68 8.29
N LEU A 175 -14.94 -9.50 7.97
CA LEU A 175 -15.11 -8.92 6.64
C LEU A 175 -14.14 -9.60 5.66
N SER A 176 -14.66 -10.25 4.62
CA SER A 176 -13.77 -10.75 3.57
C SER A 176 -13.20 -9.63 2.70
N THR A 177 -11.99 -9.83 2.15
CA THR A 177 -11.37 -8.86 1.24
C THR A 177 -12.22 -8.57 0.00
N ASN A 178 -12.98 -9.54 -0.49
CA ASN A 178 -13.92 -9.35 -1.60
C ASN A 178 -15.10 -8.47 -1.19
N ALA A 179 -15.71 -8.74 -0.02
CA ALA A 179 -16.78 -7.89 0.51
C ALA A 179 -16.32 -6.47 0.78
N LEU A 180 -15.10 -6.30 1.29
CA LEU A 180 -14.45 -4.99 1.46
C LEU A 180 -14.34 -4.26 0.11
N LYS A 181 -13.78 -4.90 -0.93
CA LYS A 181 -13.65 -4.29 -2.27
C LYS A 181 -14.99 -3.88 -2.86
N HIS A 182 -15.99 -4.74 -2.77
CA HIS A 182 -17.33 -4.44 -3.28
C HIS A 182 -18.01 -3.29 -2.53
N SER A 183 -17.97 -3.30 -1.19
CA SER A 183 -18.55 -2.22 -0.39
C SER A 183 -17.83 -0.89 -0.63
N GLN A 184 -16.51 -0.93 -0.75
CA GLN A 184 -15.68 0.24 -1.02
C GLN A 184 -15.95 0.82 -2.41
N ALA A 185 -16.06 -0.04 -3.44
CA ALA A 185 -16.39 0.40 -4.79
C ALA A 185 -17.77 1.08 -4.87
N ARG A 186 -18.76 0.51 -4.16
CA ARG A 186 -20.10 1.12 -4.06
C ARG A 186 -20.06 2.46 -3.35
N TYR A 187 -19.33 2.56 -2.24
CA TYR A 187 -19.15 3.80 -1.50
C TYR A 187 -18.49 4.87 -2.37
N ASN A 188 -17.38 4.56 -3.05
CA ASN A 188 -16.67 5.52 -3.89
C ASN A 188 -17.59 6.09 -4.98
N ARG A 189 -18.32 5.23 -5.69
CA ARG A 189 -19.29 5.67 -6.72
C ARG A 189 -20.41 6.54 -6.13
N SER A 190 -20.91 6.23 -4.94
CA SER A 190 -21.92 7.06 -4.27
C SER A 190 -21.40 8.45 -3.89
N ARG A 191 -20.07 8.63 -3.87
CA ARG A 191 -19.39 9.91 -3.65
C ARG A 191 -18.95 10.59 -4.96
N GLY A 192 -19.34 10.05 -6.13
CA GLY A 192 -18.93 10.57 -7.44
C GLY A 192 -17.51 10.24 -7.83
N VAL A 193 -16.90 9.22 -7.20
CA VAL A 193 -15.51 8.80 -7.46
C VAL A 193 -15.49 7.46 -8.19
N GLU A 194 -15.04 7.48 -9.44
CA GLU A 194 -15.01 6.28 -10.30
C GLU A 194 -13.89 5.28 -9.93
N LYS A 195 -12.80 5.77 -9.37
CA LYS A 195 -11.71 4.93 -8.88
C LYS A 195 -12.18 4.14 -7.65
N THR A 196 -12.06 2.82 -7.72
CA THR A 196 -12.62 1.91 -6.69
C THR A 196 -11.58 1.01 -6.01
N SER A 197 -10.33 1.12 -6.40
CA SER A 197 -9.27 0.26 -5.88
C SER A 197 -8.86 0.65 -4.46
N VAL A 198 -9.05 -0.25 -3.52
CA VAL A 198 -8.56 -0.13 -2.13
C VAL A 198 -7.03 -0.01 -2.10
N HIS A 199 -6.33 -0.74 -2.96
CA HIS A 199 -4.88 -0.70 -3.06
C HIS A 199 -4.37 0.68 -3.49
N LEU A 200 -5.18 1.41 -4.26
CA LEU A 200 -4.87 2.75 -4.72
C LEU A 200 -4.84 3.77 -3.57
N LEU A 201 -5.68 3.60 -2.54
CA LEU A 201 -5.63 4.43 -1.32
C LEU A 201 -4.26 4.32 -0.62
N ARG A 202 -3.74 3.09 -0.50
CA ARG A 202 -2.40 2.88 0.05
C ARG A 202 -1.30 3.50 -0.84
N HIS A 203 -1.41 3.41 -2.17
CA HIS A 203 -0.48 4.08 -3.08
C HIS A 203 -0.53 5.59 -2.93
N SER A 204 -1.71 6.15 -2.72
CA SER A 204 -1.89 7.58 -2.49
C SER A 204 -1.25 8.05 -1.17
N PHE A 205 -1.36 7.26 -0.10
CA PHE A 205 -0.62 7.52 1.14
C PHE A 205 0.89 7.60 0.87
N VAL A 206 1.43 6.63 0.14
CA VAL A 206 2.86 6.57 -0.18
C VAL A 206 3.28 7.78 -1.01
N LYS A 207 2.50 8.14 -2.04
CA LYS A 207 2.75 9.34 -2.85
C LYS A 207 2.78 10.59 -1.97
N ASN A 208 1.76 10.80 -1.16
CA ASN A 208 1.68 11.98 -0.29
C ASN A 208 2.85 12.02 0.70
N TRP A 209 3.25 10.88 1.26
CA TRP A 209 4.43 10.79 2.13
C TRP A 209 5.71 11.24 1.42
N CYS A 210 5.94 10.73 0.20
CA CYS A 210 7.13 11.10 -0.59
C CYS A 210 7.09 12.57 -1.01
N MET A 211 5.95 13.07 -1.49
CA MET A 211 5.77 14.47 -1.91
C MET A 211 5.90 15.46 -0.75
N SER A 212 5.60 15.04 0.48
CA SER A 212 5.81 15.86 1.69
C SER A 212 7.23 15.76 2.26
N GLY A 213 8.19 15.21 1.53
CA GLY A 213 9.58 15.06 2.00
C GLY A 213 9.76 14.02 3.11
N GLY A 214 8.81 13.10 3.28
CA GLY A 214 8.84 12.09 4.34
C GLY A 214 10.00 11.11 4.17
N ASN A 215 10.66 10.76 5.28
CA ASN A 215 11.80 9.86 5.29
C ASN A 215 11.43 8.45 4.79
N VAL A 216 12.17 7.94 3.80
CA VAL A 216 11.93 6.66 3.11
C VAL A 216 12.10 5.45 4.06
N PHE A 217 13.02 5.49 5.02
CA PHE A 217 13.20 4.43 6.01
C PHE A 217 12.04 4.36 7.00
N LYS A 218 11.48 5.53 7.39
CA LYS A 218 10.24 5.57 8.19
C LYS A 218 9.06 5.02 7.39
N LEU A 219 8.95 5.39 6.10
CA LEU A 219 7.94 4.87 5.21
C LEU A 219 8.02 3.34 5.07
N GLN A 220 9.22 2.79 4.90
CA GLN A 220 9.44 1.34 4.86
C GLN A 220 8.87 0.65 6.10
N LYS A 221 9.14 1.21 7.28
CA LYS A 221 8.59 0.69 8.55
C LYS A 221 7.07 0.78 8.57
N VAL A 222 6.48 1.94 8.21
CA VAL A 222 5.02 2.12 8.17
C VAL A 222 4.36 1.13 7.21
N LEU A 223 4.97 0.86 6.06
CA LEU A 223 4.44 -0.07 5.07
C LEU A 223 4.65 -1.55 5.44
N GLY A 224 5.49 -1.85 6.43
CA GLY A 224 5.88 -3.21 6.79
C GLY A 224 6.58 -3.92 5.62
N HIS A 225 7.46 -3.23 4.89
CA HIS A 225 8.23 -3.80 3.79
C HIS A 225 9.50 -4.44 4.34
N SER A 226 9.73 -5.71 4.01
CA SER A 226 10.93 -6.45 4.43
C SER A 226 12.21 -5.94 3.76
N THR A 227 12.10 -5.34 2.57
CA THR A 227 13.24 -4.78 1.83
C THR A 227 13.01 -3.32 1.47
N LEU A 228 14.11 -2.55 1.46
CA LEU A 228 14.08 -1.15 1.06
C LEU A 228 13.72 -0.99 -0.42
N THR A 229 14.12 -1.93 -1.27
CA THR A 229 13.86 -1.92 -2.72
C THR A 229 12.38 -1.71 -3.05
N MET A 230 11.48 -2.33 -2.27
CA MET A 230 10.02 -2.14 -2.45
C MET A 230 9.56 -0.70 -2.18
N THR A 231 10.24 0.01 -1.27
CA THR A 231 9.91 1.40 -0.92
C THR A 231 10.66 2.38 -1.82
N GLN A 232 11.90 2.08 -2.22
CA GLN A 232 12.68 2.89 -3.16
C GLN A 232 11.99 3.04 -4.51
N HIS A 233 11.29 2.02 -4.98
CA HIS A 233 10.50 2.11 -6.21
C HIS A 233 9.52 3.30 -6.15
N TYR A 234 8.84 3.50 -5.03
CA TYR A 234 7.94 4.64 -4.83
C TYR A 234 8.71 5.97 -4.69
N ALA A 235 9.81 5.97 -3.95
CA ALA A 235 10.63 7.17 -3.81
C ALA A 235 11.12 7.64 -5.18
N ASN A 236 11.62 6.73 -6.03
CA ASN A 236 12.08 7.07 -7.38
C ASN A 236 10.96 7.59 -8.28
N LEU A 237 9.71 7.13 -8.09
CA LEU A 237 8.56 7.61 -8.87
C LEU A 237 8.10 9.02 -8.50
N TYR A 238 8.28 9.42 -7.23
CA TYR A 238 7.66 10.64 -6.67
C TYR A 238 8.66 11.69 -6.16
N SER A 239 9.96 11.39 -6.10
CA SER A 239 10.99 12.31 -5.61
C SER A 239 11.90 12.83 -6.74
N ASN A 240 11.30 13.39 -7.79
CA ASN A 240 12.08 13.83 -8.98
C ASN A 240 12.75 15.20 -8.85
N ASP A 241 12.47 15.99 -7.81
CA ASP A 241 13.12 17.30 -7.65
C ASP A 241 14.12 17.29 -6.50
N LEU A 242 15.40 17.12 -6.85
CA LEU A 242 16.52 17.25 -5.91
C LEU A 242 16.69 18.67 -5.35
N ARG A 243 16.03 19.68 -5.92
CA ARG A 243 16.11 21.07 -5.48
C ARG A 243 15.21 21.35 -4.30
N GLU A 244 14.06 20.63 -4.21
CA GLU A 244 13.11 20.82 -3.13
C GLU A 244 13.72 20.42 -1.78
N GLY A 245 13.89 21.39 -0.89
CA GLY A 245 14.47 21.19 0.44
C GLY A 245 15.99 21.07 0.49
N PHE A 246 16.73 21.13 -0.65
CA PHE A 246 18.18 20.96 -0.68
C PHE A 246 18.89 21.89 0.30
N ASP A 247 18.51 23.17 0.35
CA ASP A 247 19.10 24.18 1.24
C ASP A 247 18.91 23.84 2.72
N SER A 248 17.84 23.11 3.08
CA SER A 248 17.60 22.70 4.47
C SER A 248 18.51 21.56 4.93
N TYR A 249 19.03 20.78 3.98
CA TYR A 249 19.95 19.66 4.23
C TYR A 249 21.41 20.04 3.96
N ALA A 250 21.68 21.16 3.25
CA ALA A 250 23.02 21.61 2.97
C ALA A 250 23.69 22.09 4.27
N ALA A 251 24.77 21.42 4.66
CA ALA A 251 25.49 21.72 5.91
C ALA A 251 25.98 23.19 5.97
N LEU A 252 26.37 23.73 4.83
CA LEU A 252 26.86 25.11 4.71
C LEU A 252 25.78 26.12 5.13
N ASP A 253 24.56 25.97 4.65
CA ASP A 253 23.44 26.88 4.96
C ASP A 253 23.05 26.81 6.43
N GLY A 254 23.07 25.60 7.01
CA GLY A 254 22.84 25.40 8.44
C GLY A 254 23.89 26.12 9.32
N LEU A 255 25.15 26.07 8.92
CA LEU A 255 26.26 26.75 9.61
C LEU A 255 26.15 28.27 9.47
N GLN A 256 25.82 28.80 8.29
CA GLN A 256 25.64 30.23 8.06
C GLN A 256 24.46 30.81 8.85
N LYS A 257 23.33 30.10 8.92
CA LYS A 257 22.18 30.49 9.77
C LYS A 257 22.56 30.59 11.24
N LYS A 258 23.31 29.62 11.78
CA LYS A 258 23.79 29.62 13.17
C LYS A 258 24.74 30.81 13.41
N ARG A 259 25.64 31.12 12.47
CA ARG A 259 26.59 32.26 12.57
C ARG A 259 25.84 33.59 12.59
N ARG A 260 24.86 33.82 11.71
CA ARG A 260 24.03 35.03 11.70
C ARG A 260 23.27 35.21 13.02
N THR A 261 22.66 34.16 13.55
CA THR A 261 21.93 34.20 14.83
C THR A 261 22.85 34.53 16.01
N ALA A 262 24.10 34.03 16.02
CA ALA A 262 25.07 34.30 17.07
C ALA A 262 25.54 35.79 17.02
N ILE A 263 25.81 36.34 15.84
CA ILE A 263 26.19 37.75 15.66
C ILE A 263 25.06 38.68 16.10
N THR A 264 23.81 38.41 15.72
CA THR A 264 22.66 39.23 16.09
C THR A 264 22.41 39.25 17.60
N LYS A 265 22.66 38.12 18.30
CA LYS A 265 22.57 38.05 19.76
C LYS A 265 23.70 38.84 20.46
N ALA A 266 24.91 38.86 19.90
CA ALA A 266 26.04 39.59 20.43
C ALA A 266 25.86 41.13 20.28
N THR A 267 25.28 41.57 19.16
CA THR A 267 25.01 43.00 18.90
C THR A 267 23.87 43.58 19.73
N LYS A 268 22.90 42.75 20.19
CA LYS A 268 21.82 43.17 21.09
C LYS A 268 22.21 43.23 22.58
N ARG A 269 23.41 42.80 22.95
CA ARG A 269 23.93 42.82 24.32
C ARG A 269 24.93 43.98 24.59
N ARG A 270 25.12 44.84 23.63
CA ARG A 270 25.82 46.12 23.77
C ARG A 270 24.81 47.27 23.68
#